data_aef2cfa7b0f17a6b5625d18e4dae60ae
#
_entry.id   aef2cfa7b0f17a6b5625d18e4dae60ae
#
_cell.length_a   1.000
_cell.length_b   1.000
_cell.length_c   1.000
_cell.angle_alpha   90.00
_cell.angle_beta   90.00
_cell.angle_gamma   90.00
#
_symmetry.space_group_name_H-M   'P 1'
#
loop_
_entity.id
_entity.type
_entity.pdbx_description
1 polymer ?
#
loop_
_entity_poly.entity_id
_entity_poly.type
_entity_poly.pdbx_seq_one_letter_code
_entity_poly.pdbx_strand_id
1 'polypeptide(L)'
;MSAQGARVRDAGPVVVLAGGTGGAKLARGMLDVVDPDELVVVANTGDDIDIYGSHVSPDPDLVSFWLADLIDERGWGIEGDSFEVMDALRELGVDVWFNLGDRDLAWCLERRRMEDEGLRPTEALARLNEAIGVRARVLPMCDEQIRTHVRTDTGWRDFQQFMIRDRAIGPVHEVAFATPTQMRLAPEGEPPSMGAPPPPTPEVLAALAKARAVIVGPSNPVISIWPILHVLGKALAGTAAPVVCVSPIVGGEVLKGPTAAFLTAYDQPVSAAGVVAFYELVAPGLLDAVIADEPVAGFATLEIDTSMPDIAACARVAEQTLALAATLAG
;
A
#
# COMPACT_ATOMS: atom_id res chain seq x y z
N MET A 1 43.58 0.61 3.86
CA MET A 1 42.90 1.74 4.53
C MET A 1 41.73 2.15 3.64
N SER A 2 40.57 1.57 3.89
CA SER A 2 39.34 1.86 3.14
C SER A 2 38.72 3.12 3.74
N ALA A 3 38.52 4.13 2.89
CA ALA A 3 37.76 5.32 3.23
C ALA A 3 36.27 4.91 3.34
N GLN A 4 35.81 4.64 4.56
CA GLN A 4 34.39 4.66 4.88
C GLN A 4 33.97 6.13 4.82
N GLY A 5 33.32 6.50 3.69
CA GLY A 5 32.64 7.78 3.57
C GLY A 5 31.63 7.92 4.70
N ALA A 6 31.82 8.94 5.53
CA ALA A 6 30.84 9.35 6.52
C ALA A 6 29.52 9.62 5.79
N ARG A 7 28.52 8.74 5.95
CA ARG A 7 27.15 9.03 5.55
C ARG A 7 26.71 10.22 6.40
N VAL A 8 26.49 11.35 5.77
CA VAL A 8 25.80 12.48 6.39
C VAL A 8 24.44 11.93 6.78
N ARG A 9 24.14 11.87 8.07
CA ARG A 9 22.80 11.57 8.57
C ARG A 9 21.93 12.76 8.20
N ASP A 10 21.28 12.69 7.05
CA ASP A 10 20.23 13.62 6.69
C ASP A 10 19.07 13.41 7.66
N ALA A 11 18.72 14.47 8.38
CA ALA A 11 17.88 14.41 9.56
C ALA A 11 16.41 14.14 9.18
N GLY A 12 15.99 12.88 9.16
CA GLY A 12 14.58 12.52 9.03
C GLY A 12 14.33 11.22 8.26
N PRO A 13 13.17 10.57 8.46
CA PRO A 13 12.83 9.34 7.77
C PRO A 13 12.46 9.59 6.30
N VAL A 14 12.68 8.55 5.48
CA VAL A 14 12.01 8.40 4.20
C VAL A 14 10.67 7.69 4.46
N VAL A 15 9.57 8.31 4.04
CA VAL A 15 8.23 7.75 4.18
C VAL A 15 7.75 7.24 2.81
N VAL A 16 7.42 5.96 2.72
CA VAL A 16 6.86 5.33 1.51
C VAL A 16 5.40 5.03 1.75
N LEU A 17 4.52 5.54 0.90
CA LEU A 17 3.11 5.16 0.88
C LEU A 17 2.96 3.94 -0.02
N ALA A 18 2.51 2.82 0.52
CA ALA A 18 2.50 1.54 -0.17
C ALA A 18 1.18 0.78 0.01
N GLY A 19 0.73 0.19 -1.08
CA GLY A 19 -0.31 -0.82 -1.11
C GLY A 19 0.01 -1.80 -2.24
N GLY A 20 -0.26 -3.09 -2.05
CA GLY A 20 0.02 -4.11 -3.05
C GLY A 20 1.50 -4.30 -3.41
N THR A 21 1.74 -5.13 -4.43
CA THR A 21 3.09 -5.62 -4.78
C THR A 21 4.06 -4.51 -5.23
N GLY A 22 3.59 -3.50 -5.95
CA GLY A 22 4.48 -2.45 -6.48
C GLY A 22 5.11 -1.61 -5.36
N GLY A 23 4.28 -1.16 -4.41
CA GLY A 23 4.74 -0.41 -3.24
C GLY A 23 5.65 -1.23 -2.34
N ALA A 24 5.33 -2.51 -2.11
CA ALA A 24 6.14 -3.43 -1.32
C ALA A 24 7.54 -3.67 -1.94
N LYS A 25 7.61 -3.85 -3.27
CA LYS A 25 8.88 -3.97 -4.01
C LYS A 25 9.73 -2.70 -3.89
N LEU A 26 9.13 -1.53 -4.04
CA LEU A 26 9.85 -0.27 -3.86
C LEU A 26 10.37 -0.13 -2.42
N ALA A 27 9.54 -0.46 -1.43
CA ALA A 27 9.95 -0.46 -0.02
C ALA A 27 11.13 -1.41 0.24
N ARG A 28 11.12 -2.61 -0.38
CA ARG A 28 12.27 -3.54 -0.31
C ARG A 28 13.52 -2.94 -0.93
N GLY A 29 13.41 -2.29 -2.09
CA GLY A 29 14.53 -1.60 -2.73
C GLY A 29 15.08 -0.45 -1.88
N MET A 30 14.25 0.23 -1.08
CA MET A 30 14.68 1.28 -0.17
C MET A 30 15.64 0.76 0.91
N LEU A 31 15.56 -0.51 1.34
CA LEU A 31 16.48 -1.09 2.32
C LEU A 31 17.95 -1.11 1.84
N ASP A 32 18.19 -1.09 0.54
CA ASP A 32 19.53 -1.10 -0.02
C ASP A 32 20.14 0.32 -0.08
N VAL A 33 19.32 1.37 0.06
CA VAL A 33 19.71 2.78 -0.13
C VAL A 33 19.43 3.67 1.09
N VAL A 34 18.60 3.23 2.03
CA VAL A 34 18.24 3.92 3.27
C VAL A 34 18.62 3.04 4.46
N ASP A 35 19.08 3.64 5.58
CA ASP A 35 19.19 2.87 6.82
C ASP A 35 17.79 2.34 7.20
N PRO A 36 17.63 1.04 7.48
CA PRO A 36 16.34 0.48 7.84
C PRO A 36 15.62 1.23 8.97
N ASP A 37 16.36 1.78 9.93
CA ASP A 37 15.77 2.53 11.06
C ASP A 37 15.23 3.93 10.62
N GLU A 38 15.60 4.40 9.44
CA GLU A 38 15.11 5.64 8.82
C GLU A 38 14.01 5.39 7.78
N LEU A 39 13.69 4.12 7.46
CA LEU A 39 12.62 3.77 6.54
C LEU A 39 11.29 3.59 7.28
N VAL A 40 10.28 4.32 6.84
CA VAL A 40 8.90 4.18 7.29
C VAL A 40 8.03 3.85 6.08
N VAL A 41 7.29 2.76 6.16
CA VAL A 41 6.30 2.40 5.12
C VAL A 41 4.91 2.55 5.72
N VAL A 42 4.10 3.44 5.15
CA VAL A 42 2.69 3.57 5.52
C VAL A 42 1.88 2.71 4.56
N ALA A 43 1.28 1.67 5.10
CA ALA A 43 0.56 0.67 4.33
C ALA A 43 -0.96 0.91 4.36
N ASN A 44 -1.60 0.60 3.22
CA ASN A 44 -3.06 0.66 3.08
C ASN A 44 -3.73 -0.43 3.93
N THR A 45 -4.72 -0.05 4.73
CA THR A 45 -5.58 -0.97 5.50
C THR A 45 -7.02 -1.00 4.98
N GLY A 46 -7.28 -0.34 3.83
CA GLY A 46 -8.58 -0.37 3.19
C GLY A 46 -8.99 -1.74 2.66
N ASP A 47 -8.02 -2.61 2.44
CA ASP A 47 -8.21 -3.94 1.87
C ASP A 47 -8.28 -5.05 2.94
N ASP A 48 -8.21 -4.68 4.24
CA ASP A 48 -8.27 -5.61 5.36
C ASP A 48 -9.61 -6.34 5.40
N ILE A 49 -9.59 -7.58 5.90
CA ILE A 49 -10.79 -8.40 6.04
C ILE A 49 -10.72 -9.29 7.29
N ASP A 50 -11.86 -9.41 7.99
CA ASP A 50 -12.01 -10.41 9.05
C ASP A 50 -12.59 -11.69 8.44
N ILE A 51 -11.81 -12.77 8.44
CA ILE A 51 -12.21 -14.06 7.85
C ILE A 51 -11.57 -15.23 8.60
N TYR A 52 -12.25 -16.35 8.69
CA TYR A 52 -11.82 -17.57 9.39
C TYR A 52 -11.37 -17.34 10.84
N GLY A 53 -11.96 -16.34 11.52
CA GLY A 53 -11.59 -15.98 12.90
C GLY A 53 -10.29 -15.19 13.02
N SER A 54 -9.69 -14.78 11.93
CA SER A 54 -8.45 -13.98 11.87
C SER A 54 -8.71 -12.58 11.33
N HIS A 55 -7.80 -11.65 11.62
CA HIS A 55 -7.71 -10.35 10.96
C HIS A 55 -6.61 -10.40 9.91
N VAL A 56 -6.99 -10.33 8.65
CA VAL A 56 -6.10 -10.33 7.49
C VAL A 56 -5.90 -8.90 7.03
N SER A 57 -4.66 -8.46 6.97
CA SER A 57 -4.26 -7.10 6.53
C SER A 57 -3.30 -7.22 5.35
N PRO A 58 -3.81 -7.42 4.12
CA PRO A 58 -3.00 -7.89 2.99
C PRO A 58 -1.83 -6.98 2.63
N ASP A 59 -2.04 -5.66 2.60
CA ASP A 59 -0.99 -4.74 2.17
C ASP A 59 0.12 -4.55 3.23
N PRO A 60 -0.18 -4.35 4.54
CA PRO A 60 0.83 -4.36 5.58
C PRO A 60 1.62 -5.66 5.65
N ASP A 61 0.96 -6.81 5.49
CA ASP A 61 1.58 -8.12 5.54
C ASP A 61 2.51 -8.33 4.35
N LEU A 62 2.04 -8.00 3.16
CA LEU A 62 2.83 -8.07 1.93
C LEU A 62 4.10 -7.22 2.04
N VAL A 63 3.99 -5.99 2.54
CA VAL A 63 5.15 -5.12 2.79
C VAL A 63 6.12 -5.79 3.77
N SER A 64 5.61 -6.31 4.89
CA SER A 64 6.42 -6.98 5.91
C SER A 64 7.17 -8.19 5.34
N PHE A 65 6.49 -9.03 4.56
CA PHE A 65 7.10 -10.21 3.94
C PHE A 65 8.15 -9.85 2.88
N TRP A 66 7.93 -8.77 2.10
CA TRP A 66 8.95 -8.26 1.17
C TRP A 66 10.18 -7.74 1.90
N LEU A 67 10.01 -6.98 2.99
CA LEU A 67 11.12 -6.44 3.77
C LEU A 67 11.93 -7.52 4.52
N ALA A 68 11.30 -8.66 4.81
CA ALA A 68 11.93 -9.81 5.44
C ALA A 68 12.52 -10.83 4.45
N ASP A 69 12.40 -10.60 3.13
CA ASP A 69 12.76 -11.55 2.07
C ASP A 69 12.06 -12.93 2.21
N LEU A 70 10.82 -12.94 2.73
CA LEU A 70 9.99 -14.13 2.93
C LEU A 70 8.97 -14.34 1.81
N ILE A 71 8.94 -13.46 0.82
CA ILE A 71 7.92 -13.46 -0.23
C ILE A 71 8.11 -14.63 -1.20
N ASP A 72 7.01 -15.24 -1.62
CA ASP A 72 6.97 -16.27 -2.65
C ASP A 72 7.32 -15.68 -4.04
N GLU A 73 7.82 -16.52 -4.96
CA GLU A 73 8.18 -16.12 -6.34
C GLU A 73 7.05 -15.47 -7.13
N ARG A 74 5.78 -15.76 -6.77
CA ARG A 74 4.59 -15.10 -7.33
C ARG A 74 4.49 -13.62 -6.94
N GLY A 75 5.26 -13.21 -5.92
CA GLY A 75 5.28 -11.85 -5.37
C GLY A 75 4.17 -11.56 -4.37
N TRP A 76 3.52 -12.58 -3.82
CA TRP A 76 2.54 -12.52 -2.73
C TRP A 76 2.48 -13.85 -1.98
N GLY A 77 2.12 -13.80 -0.68
CA GLY A 77 2.19 -14.95 0.22
C GLY A 77 3.63 -15.28 0.67
N ILE A 78 3.77 -16.21 1.58
CA ILE A 78 5.05 -16.64 2.17
C ILE A 78 5.65 -17.77 1.33
N GLU A 79 6.96 -17.72 1.08
CA GLU A 79 7.67 -18.78 0.34
C GLU A 79 7.56 -20.13 1.07
N GLY A 80 7.23 -21.18 0.31
CA GLY A 80 7.12 -22.55 0.83
C GLY A 80 5.97 -22.75 1.82
N ASP A 81 4.93 -21.89 1.77
CA ASP A 81 3.73 -22.07 2.60
C ASP A 81 2.86 -23.23 2.10
N SER A 82 2.14 -23.87 3.03
CA SER A 82 1.17 -24.95 2.78
C SER A 82 -0.27 -24.42 2.91
N PHE A 83 -1.27 -25.25 2.58
CA PHE A 83 -2.69 -24.87 2.63
C PHE A 83 -3.54 -25.93 3.32
N GLU A 84 -2.95 -26.68 4.24
CA GLU A 84 -3.61 -27.81 4.92
C GLU A 84 -4.83 -27.38 5.74
N VAL A 85 -4.76 -26.19 6.39
CA VAL A 85 -5.89 -25.64 7.13
C VAL A 85 -7.03 -25.26 6.19
N MET A 86 -6.73 -24.64 5.04
CA MET A 86 -7.76 -24.30 4.06
C MET A 86 -8.42 -25.53 3.46
N ASP A 87 -7.67 -26.59 3.22
CA ASP A 87 -8.19 -27.87 2.73
C ASP A 87 -9.07 -28.54 3.78
N ALA A 88 -8.64 -28.57 5.04
CA ALA A 88 -9.45 -29.08 6.15
C ALA A 88 -10.76 -28.28 6.33
N LEU A 89 -10.73 -26.94 6.17
CA LEU A 89 -11.95 -26.13 6.22
C LEU A 89 -12.92 -26.48 5.09
N ARG A 90 -12.43 -26.75 3.87
CA ARG A 90 -13.26 -27.22 2.74
C ARG A 90 -13.90 -28.58 3.05
N GLU A 91 -13.16 -29.50 3.65
CA GLU A 91 -13.68 -30.80 4.07
C GLU A 91 -14.80 -30.66 5.13
N LEU A 92 -14.73 -29.64 5.97
CA LEU A 92 -15.77 -29.28 6.93
C LEU A 92 -16.98 -28.56 6.31
N GLY A 93 -16.94 -28.30 5.00
CA GLY A 93 -18.01 -27.62 4.27
C GLY A 93 -17.98 -26.08 4.33
N VAL A 94 -16.87 -25.49 4.75
CA VAL A 94 -16.67 -24.03 4.74
C VAL A 94 -16.43 -23.56 3.32
N ASP A 95 -17.08 -22.48 2.91
CA ASP A 95 -16.82 -21.81 1.62
C ASP A 95 -15.48 -21.05 1.70
N VAL A 96 -14.39 -21.74 1.34
CA VAL A 96 -13.05 -21.17 1.35
C VAL A 96 -12.78 -20.45 0.03
N TRP A 97 -13.19 -19.20 -0.04
CA TRP A 97 -12.96 -18.32 -1.20
C TRP A 97 -11.71 -17.44 -1.07
N PHE A 98 -11.29 -17.14 0.16
CA PHE A 98 -10.03 -16.44 0.46
C PHE A 98 -9.01 -17.49 0.90
N ASN A 99 -8.04 -17.80 0.03
CA ASN A 99 -7.11 -18.89 0.29
C ASN A 99 -5.84 -18.36 0.98
N LEU A 100 -5.69 -18.62 2.26
CA LEU A 100 -4.52 -18.27 3.07
C LEU A 100 -3.58 -19.46 3.21
N GLY A 101 -2.28 -19.22 3.12
CA GLY A 101 -1.29 -20.21 3.54
C GLY A 101 -1.32 -20.44 5.04
N ASP A 102 -0.81 -21.57 5.51
CA ASP A 102 -0.87 -21.95 6.93
C ASP A 102 -0.01 -21.02 7.80
N ARG A 103 1.16 -20.57 7.29
CA ARG A 103 2.04 -19.63 7.97
C ARG A 103 1.47 -18.22 7.93
N ASP A 104 0.88 -17.82 6.80
CA ASP A 104 0.17 -16.55 6.64
C ASP A 104 -1.03 -16.49 7.60
N LEU A 105 -1.82 -17.57 7.69
CA LEU A 105 -2.91 -17.69 8.66
C LEU A 105 -2.42 -17.58 10.10
N ALA A 106 -1.29 -18.23 10.45
CA ALA A 106 -0.72 -18.13 11.79
C ALA A 106 -0.34 -16.69 12.15
N TRP A 107 0.19 -15.93 11.19
CA TRP A 107 0.49 -14.50 11.32
C TRP A 107 -0.78 -13.69 11.59
N CYS A 108 -1.85 -13.93 10.81
CA CYS A 108 -3.14 -13.26 10.96
C CYS A 108 -3.84 -13.59 12.28
N LEU A 109 -3.74 -14.85 12.74
CA LEU A 109 -4.30 -15.30 14.04
C LEU A 109 -3.55 -14.66 15.21
N GLU A 110 -2.23 -14.57 15.15
CA GLU A 110 -1.44 -13.93 16.21
C GLU A 110 -1.73 -12.42 16.28
N ARG A 111 -1.89 -11.74 15.14
CA ARG A 111 -2.38 -10.35 15.09
C ARG A 111 -3.71 -10.25 15.84
N ARG A 112 -4.69 -11.08 15.46
CA ARG A 112 -6.02 -11.06 16.07
C ARG A 112 -5.98 -11.29 17.57
N ARG A 113 -5.15 -12.25 18.02
CA ARG A 113 -4.97 -12.52 19.45
C ARG A 113 -4.45 -11.28 20.20
N MET A 114 -3.45 -10.60 19.65
CA MET A 114 -2.91 -9.37 20.25
C MET A 114 -3.92 -8.22 20.27
N GLU A 115 -4.72 -8.08 19.23
CA GLU A 115 -5.79 -7.06 19.17
C GLU A 115 -6.91 -7.37 20.18
N ASP A 116 -7.31 -8.63 20.32
CA ASP A 116 -8.28 -9.07 21.33
C ASP A 116 -7.76 -8.88 22.77
N GLU A 117 -6.45 -8.87 22.98
CA GLU A 117 -5.79 -8.51 24.24
C GLU A 117 -5.65 -6.99 24.45
N GLY A 118 -6.11 -6.20 23.48
CA GLY A 118 -6.17 -4.73 23.57
C GLY A 118 -4.99 -3.98 22.99
N LEU A 119 -4.09 -4.63 22.24
CA LEU A 119 -3.07 -3.92 21.48
C LEU A 119 -3.72 -3.21 20.29
N ARG A 120 -3.20 -2.02 19.95
CA ARG A 120 -3.58 -1.35 18.71
C ARG A 120 -3.01 -2.13 17.50
N PRO A 121 -3.66 -2.08 16.31
CA PRO A 121 -3.12 -2.67 15.07
C PRO A 121 -1.67 -2.29 14.80
N THR A 122 -1.30 -1.01 15.00
CA THR A 122 0.08 -0.53 14.88
C THR A 122 1.06 -1.29 15.79
N GLU A 123 0.67 -1.55 17.04
CA GLU A 123 1.52 -2.23 18.03
C GLU A 123 1.61 -3.73 17.73
N ALA A 124 0.51 -4.35 17.32
CA ALA A 124 0.48 -5.75 16.91
C ALA A 124 1.40 -5.98 15.69
N LEU A 125 1.27 -5.14 14.65
CA LEU A 125 2.11 -5.21 13.46
C LEU A 125 3.60 -5.01 13.78
N ALA A 126 3.93 -4.07 14.67
CA ALA A 126 5.32 -3.84 15.09
C ALA A 126 5.94 -5.08 15.75
N ARG A 127 5.19 -5.77 16.63
CA ARG A 127 5.65 -7.03 17.26
C ARG A 127 5.83 -8.16 16.26
N LEU A 128 4.92 -8.27 15.30
CA LEU A 128 5.01 -9.26 14.24
C LEU A 128 6.27 -9.01 13.39
N ASN A 129 6.52 -7.77 13.01
CA ASN A 129 7.71 -7.38 12.24
C ASN A 129 9.01 -7.64 12.99
N GLU A 130 9.05 -7.34 14.29
CA GLU A 130 10.19 -7.66 15.15
C GLU A 130 10.49 -9.18 15.16
N ALA A 131 9.44 -10.01 15.22
CA ALA A 131 9.57 -11.47 15.25
C ALA A 131 10.20 -12.06 13.97
N ILE A 132 10.07 -11.39 12.82
CA ILE A 132 10.68 -11.80 11.54
C ILE A 132 11.92 -10.96 11.18
N GLY A 133 12.40 -10.11 12.08
CA GLY A 133 13.64 -9.34 11.91
C GLY A 133 13.54 -8.10 11.02
N VAL A 134 12.34 -7.61 10.72
CA VAL A 134 12.14 -6.35 9.99
C VAL A 134 12.45 -5.17 10.89
N ARG A 135 13.47 -4.38 10.53
CA ARG A 135 13.89 -3.17 11.26
C ARG A 135 13.16 -1.92 10.80
N ALA A 136 12.79 -1.85 9.53
CA ALA A 136 12.00 -0.74 9.00
C ALA A 136 10.62 -0.68 9.69
N ARG A 137 10.08 0.52 9.87
CA ARG A 137 8.77 0.67 10.47
C ARG A 137 7.67 0.52 9.41
N VAL A 138 6.92 -0.56 9.47
CA VAL A 138 5.68 -0.72 8.69
C VAL A 138 4.52 -0.28 9.58
N LEU A 139 3.79 0.74 9.14
CA LEU A 139 2.71 1.36 9.90
C LEU A 139 1.39 1.22 9.12
N PRO A 140 0.31 0.78 9.74
CA PRO A 140 -1.02 0.93 9.15
C PRO A 140 -1.34 2.43 9.03
N MET A 141 -2.06 2.83 7.99
CA MET A 141 -2.44 4.24 7.79
C MET A 141 -3.28 4.80 8.94
N CYS A 142 -4.08 3.95 9.58
CA CYS A 142 -4.88 4.23 10.79
C CYS A 142 -5.07 2.94 11.59
N ASP A 143 -5.44 3.07 12.88
CA ASP A 143 -5.77 1.92 13.75
C ASP A 143 -7.26 1.53 13.67
N GLU A 144 -8.13 2.45 13.28
CA GLU A 144 -9.55 2.16 13.08
C GLU A 144 -9.78 1.45 11.76
N GLN A 145 -10.75 0.55 11.75
CA GLN A 145 -11.15 -0.16 10.54
C GLN A 145 -11.79 0.79 9.52
N ILE A 146 -11.24 0.79 8.32
CA ILE A 146 -11.81 1.39 7.13
C ILE A 146 -11.71 0.36 6.00
N ARG A 147 -12.74 0.23 5.18
CA ARG A 147 -12.82 -0.78 4.13
C ARG A 147 -13.06 -0.13 2.77
N THR A 148 -12.40 -0.67 1.77
CA THR A 148 -12.61 -0.31 0.36
C THR A 148 -13.83 -1.08 -0.16
N HIS A 149 -14.75 -0.35 -0.77
CA HIS A 149 -15.93 -0.90 -1.43
C HIS A 149 -15.94 -0.48 -2.89
N VAL A 150 -16.39 -1.37 -3.75
CA VAL A 150 -16.45 -1.18 -5.20
C VAL A 150 -17.88 -1.29 -5.69
N ARG A 151 -18.34 -0.32 -6.48
CA ARG A 151 -19.62 -0.40 -7.15
C ARG A 151 -19.47 -1.04 -8.52
N THR A 152 -20.23 -2.10 -8.74
CA THR A 152 -20.31 -2.85 -10.00
C THR A 152 -21.75 -2.79 -10.54
N ASP A 153 -22.01 -3.42 -11.68
CA ASP A 153 -23.38 -3.55 -12.23
C ASP A 153 -24.34 -4.27 -11.26
N THR A 154 -23.81 -5.08 -10.34
CA THR A 154 -24.60 -5.83 -9.35
C THR A 154 -24.70 -5.13 -7.99
N GLY A 155 -24.27 -3.86 -7.90
CA GLY A 155 -24.27 -3.06 -6.68
C GLY A 155 -22.91 -2.99 -5.98
N TRP A 156 -22.91 -2.53 -4.72
CA TRP A 156 -21.71 -2.40 -3.90
C TRP A 156 -21.20 -3.76 -3.44
N ARG A 157 -19.88 -3.93 -3.47
CA ARG A 157 -19.15 -5.12 -3.06
C ARG A 157 -18.00 -4.72 -2.13
N ASP A 158 -17.70 -5.54 -1.15
CA ASP A 158 -16.42 -5.51 -0.46
C ASP A 158 -15.28 -5.76 -1.47
N PHE A 159 -14.19 -5.03 -1.34
CA PHE A 159 -13.10 -5.09 -2.32
C PHE A 159 -12.50 -6.49 -2.45
N GLN A 160 -12.28 -7.21 -1.34
CA GLN A 160 -11.73 -8.56 -1.40
C GLN A 160 -12.70 -9.56 -2.04
N GLN A 161 -13.99 -9.40 -1.81
CA GLN A 161 -14.99 -10.20 -2.52
C GLN A 161 -14.96 -9.93 -4.01
N PHE A 162 -14.93 -8.66 -4.42
CA PHE A 162 -14.82 -8.30 -5.83
C PHE A 162 -13.54 -8.85 -6.47
N MET A 163 -12.39 -8.70 -5.81
CA MET A 163 -11.10 -9.12 -6.36
C MET A 163 -10.94 -10.63 -6.46
N ILE A 164 -11.30 -11.35 -5.41
CA ILE A 164 -10.99 -12.78 -5.27
C ILE A 164 -12.17 -13.64 -5.65
N ARG A 165 -13.35 -13.42 -5.03
CA ARG A 165 -14.53 -14.24 -5.26
C ARG A 165 -15.15 -13.98 -6.63
N ASP A 166 -15.31 -12.71 -6.99
CA ASP A 166 -15.85 -12.28 -8.28
C ASP A 166 -14.76 -12.19 -9.37
N ARG A 167 -13.48 -12.44 -9.01
CA ARG A 167 -12.31 -12.44 -9.92
C ARG A 167 -12.10 -11.11 -10.65
N ALA A 168 -12.50 -10.00 -10.04
CA ALA A 168 -12.48 -8.66 -10.63
C ALA A 168 -13.21 -8.62 -12.01
N ILE A 169 -14.24 -9.43 -12.21
CA ILE A 169 -15.01 -9.49 -13.45
C ILE A 169 -16.11 -8.42 -13.44
N GLY A 170 -16.17 -7.65 -14.51
CA GLY A 170 -17.17 -6.61 -14.73
C GLY A 170 -16.64 -5.19 -14.57
N PRO A 171 -17.43 -4.19 -14.99
CA PRO A 171 -17.03 -2.80 -14.90
C PRO A 171 -17.03 -2.33 -13.44
N VAL A 172 -16.04 -1.49 -13.13
CA VAL A 172 -16.00 -0.69 -11.91
C VAL A 172 -16.61 0.67 -12.23
N HIS A 173 -17.55 1.13 -11.40
CA HIS A 173 -18.21 2.43 -11.57
C HIS A 173 -17.77 3.46 -10.54
N GLU A 174 -17.48 3.00 -9.30
CA GLU A 174 -17.16 3.89 -8.19
C GLU A 174 -16.42 3.11 -7.11
N VAL A 175 -15.60 3.81 -6.34
CA VAL A 175 -14.92 3.29 -5.14
C VAL A 175 -15.28 4.16 -3.95
N ALA A 176 -15.55 3.55 -2.81
CA ALA A 176 -15.83 4.24 -1.56
C ALA A 176 -15.04 3.62 -0.42
N PHE A 177 -14.69 4.46 0.55
CA PHE A 177 -14.02 4.04 1.78
C PHE A 177 -14.97 4.28 2.95
N ALA A 178 -15.25 3.25 3.73
CA ALA A 178 -16.20 3.34 4.81
C ALA A 178 -15.79 2.49 6.02
N THR A 179 -16.08 3.00 7.20
CA THR A 179 -16.02 2.19 8.41
C THR A 179 -17.16 1.16 8.42
N PRO A 180 -17.04 0.06 9.18
CA PRO A 180 -18.13 -0.92 9.31
C PRO A 180 -19.45 -0.30 9.79
N THR A 181 -19.39 0.78 10.58
CA THR A 181 -20.58 1.50 11.01
C THR A 181 -21.23 2.29 9.87
N GLN A 182 -20.45 2.98 9.06
CA GLN A 182 -20.96 3.71 7.89
C GLN A 182 -21.61 2.76 6.88
N MET A 183 -21.02 1.58 6.67
CA MET A 183 -21.61 0.54 5.81
C MET A 183 -22.96 0.06 6.32
N ARG A 184 -23.09 -0.19 7.64
CA ARG A 184 -24.38 -0.64 8.22
C ARG A 184 -25.48 0.42 8.16
N LEU A 185 -25.11 1.68 8.09
CA LEU A 185 -26.06 2.81 8.04
C LEU A 185 -26.38 3.23 6.60
N ALA A 186 -25.65 2.74 5.60
CA ALA A 186 -25.93 3.03 4.20
C ALA A 186 -27.28 2.41 3.78
N PRO A 187 -28.16 3.16 3.12
CA PRO A 187 -29.34 2.58 2.50
C PRO A 187 -28.96 1.52 1.47
N GLU A 188 -29.84 0.53 1.29
CA GLU A 188 -29.60 -0.53 0.31
C GLU A 188 -29.45 0.07 -1.09
N GLY A 189 -28.33 -0.24 -1.76
CA GLY A 189 -28.01 0.24 -3.12
C GLY A 189 -27.41 1.65 -3.18
N GLU A 190 -27.31 2.37 -2.08
CA GLU A 190 -26.63 3.66 -2.03
C GLU A 190 -25.14 3.53 -1.63
N PRO A 191 -24.28 4.49 -2.04
CA PRO A 191 -22.90 4.49 -1.61
C PRO A 191 -22.83 4.59 -0.09
N PRO A 192 -21.90 3.87 0.55
CA PRO A 192 -21.60 4.16 1.93
C PRO A 192 -21.15 5.62 2.02
N SER A 193 -21.66 6.36 3.00
CA SER A 193 -21.22 7.73 3.21
C SER A 193 -19.72 7.71 3.51
N MET A 194 -18.90 8.25 2.62
CA MET A 194 -17.52 8.58 2.92
C MET A 194 -17.53 9.76 3.89
N GLY A 195 -17.73 9.46 5.18
CA GLY A 195 -17.64 10.45 6.24
C GLY A 195 -16.22 10.97 6.44
N ALA A 196 -15.99 11.70 7.53
CA ALA A 196 -14.62 12.03 7.89
C ALA A 196 -13.81 10.73 8.06
N PRO A 197 -12.61 10.63 7.46
CA PRO A 197 -11.77 9.46 7.63
C PRO A 197 -11.35 9.28 9.09
N PRO A 198 -11.02 8.05 9.50
CA PRO A 198 -10.33 7.83 10.77
C PRO A 198 -9.05 8.68 10.85
N PRO A 199 -8.61 9.05 12.05
CA PRO A 199 -7.34 9.77 12.21
C PRO A 199 -6.17 8.86 11.83
N PRO A 200 -5.11 9.41 11.19
CA PRO A 200 -3.85 8.69 11.02
C PRO A 200 -3.27 8.28 12.38
N THR A 201 -2.49 7.19 12.42
CA THR A 201 -1.82 6.80 13.67
C THR A 201 -0.85 7.89 14.14
N PRO A 202 -0.63 8.05 15.46
CA PRO A 202 0.35 9.01 15.98
C PRO A 202 1.75 8.78 15.40
N GLU A 203 2.11 7.53 15.13
CA GLU A 203 3.40 7.12 14.55
C GLU A 203 3.54 7.61 13.11
N VAL A 204 2.47 7.55 12.31
CA VAL A 204 2.42 8.09 10.94
C VAL A 204 2.56 9.61 10.97
N LEU A 205 1.81 10.29 11.84
CA LEU A 205 1.90 11.75 11.99
C LEU A 205 3.31 12.19 12.38
N ALA A 206 3.94 11.48 13.33
CA ALA A 206 5.30 11.77 13.77
C ALA A 206 6.36 11.53 12.67
N ALA A 207 6.13 10.51 11.82
CA ALA A 207 7.01 10.22 10.69
C ALA A 207 6.89 11.32 9.62
N LEU A 208 5.68 11.69 9.21
CA LEU A 208 5.43 12.74 8.21
C LEU A 208 5.95 14.10 8.65
N ALA A 209 5.80 14.46 9.92
CA ALA A 209 6.28 15.73 10.46
C ALA A 209 7.82 15.88 10.42
N LYS A 210 8.56 14.77 10.31
CA LYS A 210 10.01 14.73 10.27
C LYS A 210 10.57 14.17 8.97
N ALA A 211 9.68 13.86 8.02
CA ALA A 211 10.10 13.26 6.77
C ALA A 211 11.08 14.16 6.01
N ARG A 212 12.12 13.55 5.42
CA ARG A 212 13.01 14.21 4.44
C ARG A 212 12.54 13.98 3.01
N ALA A 213 11.73 12.95 2.79
CA ALA A 213 11.05 12.65 1.53
C ALA A 213 9.79 11.82 1.79
N VAL A 214 8.74 12.05 1.04
CA VAL A 214 7.55 11.21 0.97
C VAL A 214 7.47 10.63 -0.44
N ILE A 215 7.37 9.31 -0.53
CA ILE A 215 7.34 8.61 -1.81
C ILE A 215 5.98 7.93 -1.97
N VAL A 216 5.25 8.30 -2.99
CA VAL A 216 4.05 7.57 -3.40
C VAL A 216 4.51 6.38 -4.25
N GLY A 217 4.40 5.18 -3.68
CA GLY A 217 4.87 3.95 -4.31
C GLY A 217 4.08 3.58 -5.58
N PRO A 218 4.66 2.76 -6.48
CA PRO A 218 4.03 2.35 -7.74
C PRO A 218 2.94 1.29 -7.50
N SER A 219 1.94 1.68 -6.76
CA SER A 219 0.76 0.89 -6.40
C SER A 219 -0.45 1.37 -7.20
N ASN A 220 -1.54 0.60 -7.18
CA ASN A 220 -2.78 1.04 -7.82
C ASN A 220 -3.24 2.38 -7.22
N PRO A 221 -3.38 3.45 -8.01
CA PRO A 221 -3.68 4.78 -7.49
C PRO A 221 -5.04 4.85 -6.80
N VAL A 222 -6.02 4.07 -7.23
CA VAL A 222 -7.41 4.15 -6.78
C VAL A 222 -7.66 3.32 -5.52
N ILE A 223 -7.23 2.07 -5.51
CA ILE A 223 -7.55 1.14 -4.41
C ILE A 223 -6.44 0.96 -3.39
N SER A 224 -5.19 1.29 -3.73
CA SER A 224 -4.06 1.11 -2.82
C SER A 224 -3.52 2.42 -2.25
N ILE A 225 -3.47 3.48 -3.06
CA ILE A 225 -2.92 4.77 -2.62
C ILE A 225 -4.01 5.75 -2.17
N TRP A 226 -5.12 5.87 -2.89
CA TRP A 226 -6.19 6.80 -2.49
C TRP A 226 -6.74 6.54 -1.09
N PRO A 227 -6.92 5.30 -0.58
CA PRO A 227 -7.30 5.09 0.82
C PRO A 227 -6.32 5.74 1.80
N ILE A 228 -5.01 5.62 1.52
CA ILE A 228 -3.95 6.27 2.31
C ILE A 228 -4.10 7.80 2.22
N LEU A 229 -4.26 8.35 1.02
CA LEU A 229 -4.43 9.79 0.84
C LEU A 229 -5.70 10.31 1.50
N HIS A 230 -6.78 9.52 1.49
CA HIS A 230 -8.04 9.87 2.17
C HIS A 230 -7.85 10.02 3.68
N VAL A 231 -7.08 9.12 4.30
CA VAL A 231 -6.77 9.16 5.74
C VAL A 231 -5.74 10.26 6.05
N LEU A 232 -4.67 10.35 5.27
CA LEU A 232 -3.51 11.20 5.56
C LEU A 232 -3.59 12.62 4.98
N GLY A 233 -4.59 12.95 4.16
CA GLY A 233 -4.60 14.14 3.30
C GLY A 233 -4.18 15.44 3.99
N LYS A 234 -4.70 15.72 5.20
CA LYS A 234 -4.33 16.92 5.97
C LYS A 234 -2.87 16.89 6.45
N ALA A 235 -2.37 15.72 6.84
CA ALA A 235 -0.99 15.57 7.31
C ALA A 235 0.00 15.68 6.16
N LEU A 236 -0.35 15.11 5.00
CA LEU A 236 0.45 15.21 3.78
C LEU A 236 0.49 16.65 3.25
N ALA A 237 -0.64 17.35 3.22
CA ALA A 237 -0.68 18.76 2.82
C ALA A 237 0.13 19.69 3.73
N GLY A 238 0.43 19.26 4.94
CA GLY A 238 1.26 19.99 5.91
C GLY A 238 2.72 19.59 5.95
N THR A 239 3.15 18.59 5.15
CA THR A 239 4.56 18.17 5.13
C THR A 239 5.42 19.19 4.39
N ALA A 240 6.65 19.42 4.89
CA ALA A 240 7.65 20.22 4.20
C ALA A 240 8.56 19.34 3.30
N ALA A 241 8.42 18.03 3.39
CA ALA A 241 9.20 17.08 2.59
C ALA A 241 8.68 17.06 1.15
N PRO A 242 9.56 16.92 0.16
CA PRO A 242 9.14 16.69 -1.22
C PRO A 242 8.35 15.39 -1.35
N VAL A 243 7.28 15.44 -2.15
CA VAL A 243 6.43 14.29 -2.45
C VAL A 243 6.67 13.83 -3.88
N VAL A 244 7.28 12.66 -4.05
CA VAL A 244 7.62 12.08 -5.34
C VAL A 244 6.77 10.85 -5.62
N CYS A 245 6.09 10.84 -6.77
CA CYS A 245 5.31 9.68 -7.22
C CYS A 245 6.14 8.79 -8.15
N VAL A 246 6.11 7.47 -7.92
CA VAL A 246 6.61 6.48 -8.87
C VAL A 246 5.42 5.87 -9.62
N SER A 247 5.41 5.95 -10.94
CA SER A 247 4.31 5.43 -11.76
C SER A 247 4.25 3.90 -11.72
N PRO A 248 3.05 3.31 -11.56
CA PRO A 248 2.83 1.86 -11.70
C PRO A 248 2.64 1.43 -13.16
N ILE A 249 2.62 2.35 -14.11
CA ILE A 249 2.44 2.08 -15.54
C ILE A 249 3.82 2.08 -16.21
N VAL A 250 4.11 1.06 -17.00
CA VAL A 250 5.36 0.88 -17.74
C VAL A 250 5.02 0.50 -19.17
N GLY A 251 5.56 1.22 -20.16
CA GLY A 251 5.28 0.99 -21.58
C GLY A 251 3.81 1.16 -21.95
N GLY A 252 3.06 1.96 -21.20
CA GLY A 252 1.60 2.12 -21.37
C GLY A 252 0.78 0.93 -20.89
N GLU A 253 1.39 -0.01 -20.15
CA GLU A 253 0.74 -1.21 -19.65
C GLU A 253 0.77 -1.30 -18.13
N VAL A 254 -0.24 -1.97 -17.56
CA VAL A 254 -0.30 -2.34 -16.15
C VAL A 254 0.46 -3.64 -15.97
N LEU A 255 1.54 -3.63 -15.19
CA LEU A 255 2.35 -4.82 -14.96
C LEU A 255 1.60 -5.90 -14.15
N LYS A 256 0.70 -5.51 -13.24
CA LYS A 256 -0.05 -6.44 -12.39
C LYS A 256 -1.33 -5.81 -11.83
N GLY A 257 -2.38 -6.62 -11.70
CA GLY A 257 -3.64 -6.22 -11.06
C GLY A 257 -4.57 -5.39 -11.95
N PRO A 258 -5.70 -4.91 -11.39
CA PRO A 258 -6.78 -4.31 -12.15
C PRO A 258 -6.65 -2.79 -12.35
N THR A 259 -5.45 -2.20 -12.29
CA THR A 259 -5.24 -0.74 -12.33
C THR A 259 -5.92 -0.08 -13.54
N ALA A 260 -5.90 -0.72 -14.71
CA ALA A 260 -6.55 -0.20 -15.91
C ALA A 260 -8.06 -0.02 -15.72
N ALA A 261 -8.76 -1.01 -15.15
CA ALA A 261 -10.20 -0.92 -14.90
C ALA A 261 -10.54 0.22 -13.93
N PHE A 262 -9.73 0.40 -12.88
CA PHE A 262 -9.93 1.45 -11.90
C PHE A 262 -9.63 2.85 -12.44
N LEU A 263 -8.56 3.04 -13.23
CA LEU A 263 -8.31 4.32 -13.90
C LEU A 263 -9.45 4.68 -14.87
N THR A 264 -9.91 3.69 -15.65
CA THR A 264 -11.02 3.88 -16.60
C THR A 264 -12.32 4.28 -15.88
N ALA A 265 -12.59 3.74 -14.68
CA ALA A 265 -13.76 4.12 -13.88
C ALA A 265 -13.79 5.61 -13.50
N TYR A 266 -12.63 6.27 -13.52
CA TYR A 266 -12.50 7.71 -13.24
C TYR A 266 -12.11 8.51 -14.48
N ASP A 267 -12.38 8.00 -15.68
CA ASP A 267 -12.10 8.63 -16.98
C ASP A 267 -10.62 9.00 -17.16
N GLN A 268 -9.72 8.22 -16.53
CA GLN A 268 -8.27 8.46 -16.66
C GLN A 268 -7.63 7.46 -17.65
N PRO A 269 -6.72 7.92 -18.51
CA PRO A 269 -5.97 7.04 -19.41
C PRO A 269 -5.05 6.10 -18.62
N VAL A 270 -4.78 4.93 -19.19
CA VAL A 270 -3.81 3.96 -18.63
C VAL A 270 -2.41 4.41 -19.03
N SER A 271 -1.86 5.37 -18.30
CA SER A 271 -0.57 6.01 -18.54
C SER A 271 -0.06 6.69 -17.26
N ALA A 272 1.20 7.08 -17.20
CA ALA A 272 1.73 7.86 -16.08
C ALA A 272 0.97 9.18 -15.92
N ALA A 273 0.61 9.84 -17.03
CA ALA A 273 -0.20 11.04 -17.01
C ALA A 273 -1.59 10.81 -16.39
N GLY A 274 -2.23 9.66 -16.67
CA GLY A 274 -3.53 9.32 -16.07
C GLY A 274 -3.44 9.02 -14.57
N VAL A 275 -2.35 8.41 -14.12
CA VAL A 275 -2.08 8.22 -12.68
C VAL A 275 -1.95 9.56 -11.97
N VAL A 276 -1.18 10.49 -12.54
CA VAL A 276 -1.00 11.84 -11.96
C VAL A 276 -2.30 12.62 -11.99
N ALA A 277 -3.05 12.56 -13.11
CA ALA A 277 -4.35 13.24 -13.21
C ALA A 277 -5.35 12.73 -12.18
N PHE A 278 -5.31 11.43 -11.87
CA PHE A 278 -6.12 10.88 -10.77
C PHE A 278 -5.68 11.42 -9.41
N TYR A 279 -4.37 11.52 -9.14
CA TYR A 279 -3.90 12.12 -7.88
C TYR A 279 -4.27 13.61 -7.77
N GLU A 280 -4.20 14.37 -8.86
CA GLU A 280 -4.66 15.76 -8.88
C GLU A 280 -6.19 15.89 -8.64
N LEU A 281 -6.97 14.87 -9.02
CA LEU A 281 -8.39 14.83 -8.73
C LEU A 281 -8.68 14.64 -7.24
N VAL A 282 -7.93 13.74 -6.56
CA VAL A 282 -8.23 13.32 -5.17
C VAL A 282 -7.39 14.03 -4.11
N ALA A 283 -6.23 14.58 -4.49
CA ALA A 283 -5.29 15.29 -3.62
C ALA A 283 -4.54 16.37 -4.43
N PRO A 284 -5.24 17.42 -4.88
CA PRO A 284 -4.68 18.44 -5.77
C PRO A 284 -3.46 19.14 -5.17
N GLY A 285 -2.39 19.28 -5.98
CA GLY A 285 -1.14 19.92 -5.59
C GLY A 285 -0.31 19.13 -4.58
N LEU A 286 -0.55 17.82 -4.43
CA LEU A 286 0.22 16.97 -3.52
C LEU A 286 1.61 16.65 -4.06
N LEU A 287 1.74 16.42 -5.37
CA LEU A 287 2.96 15.91 -5.97
C LEU A 287 3.91 17.03 -6.40
N ASP A 288 5.19 16.90 -6.05
CA ASP A 288 6.27 17.80 -6.49
C ASP A 288 6.98 17.27 -7.76
N ALA A 289 7.09 15.95 -7.91
CA ALA A 289 7.72 15.33 -9.07
C ALA A 289 7.22 13.89 -9.31
N VAL A 290 7.52 13.38 -10.49
CA VAL A 290 7.11 12.07 -10.97
C VAL A 290 8.31 11.29 -11.49
N ILE A 291 8.32 9.99 -11.24
CA ILE A 291 9.20 9.02 -11.89
C ILE A 291 8.34 8.11 -12.75
N ALA A 292 8.62 8.07 -14.02
CA ALA A 292 7.89 7.29 -15.02
C ALA A 292 8.81 6.95 -16.19
N ASP A 293 8.37 6.08 -17.08
CA ASP A 293 9.06 5.77 -18.32
C ASP A 293 8.66 6.70 -19.50
N GLU A 294 7.79 7.66 -19.23
CA GLU A 294 7.32 8.67 -20.17
C GLU A 294 7.21 10.04 -19.47
N PRO A 295 7.35 11.16 -20.21
CA PRO A 295 7.22 12.49 -19.64
C PRO A 295 5.76 12.78 -19.23
N VAL A 296 5.58 13.45 -18.09
CA VAL A 296 4.26 13.88 -17.59
C VAL A 296 4.18 15.41 -17.68
N ALA A 297 3.29 15.90 -18.51
CA ALA A 297 3.12 17.33 -18.72
C ALA A 297 2.73 18.07 -17.42
N GLY A 298 3.41 19.17 -17.13
CA GLY A 298 3.16 19.99 -15.94
C GLY A 298 3.91 19.55 -14.68
N PHE A 299 4.65 18.44 -14.73
CA PHE A 299 5.45 17.93 -13.61
C PHE A 299 6.92 17.77 -13.97
N ALA A 300 7.80 18.00 -13.01
CA ALA A 300 9.18 17.56 -13.09
C ALA A 300 9.20 16.02 -13.16
N THR A 301 9.61 15.48 -14.30
CA THR A 301 9.61 14.02 -14.53
C THR A 301 11.04 13.52 -14.69
N LEU A 302 11.40 12.50 -13.90
CA LEU A 302 12.58 11.69 -14.15
C LEU A 302 12.16 10.46 -14.98
N GLU A 303 12.60 10.44 -16.24
CA GLU A 303 12.26 9.37 -17.18
C GLU A 303 13.20 8.18 -16.99
N ILE A 304 12.69 7.10 -16.39
CA ILE A 304 13.37 5.83 -16.23
C ILE A 304 12.38 4.66 -16.35
N ASP A 305 12.90 3.48 -16.64
CA ASP A 305 12.14 2.24 -16.47
C ASP A 305 11.82 2.00 -14.98
N THR A 306 10.53 2.04 -14.63
CA THR A 306 10.04 1.80 -13.26
C THR A 306 9.72 0.32 -12.99
N SER A 307 9.97 -0.58 -13.93
CA SER A 307 9.80 -2.01 -13.71
C SER A 307 10.79 -2.54 -12.66
N MET A 308 10.29 -3.42 -11.81
CA MET A 308 11.04 -4.01 -10.70
C MET A 308 10.92 -5.55 -10.75
N PRO A 309 11.54 -6.20 -11.75
CA PRO A 309 11.50 -7.66 -11.90
C PRO A 309 12.30 -8.39 -10.83
N ASP A 310 13.32 -7.75 -10.26
CA ASP A 310 14.24 -8.31 -9.27
C ASP A 310 14.67 -7.27 -8.23
N ILE A 311 15.38 -7.70 -7.21
CA ILE A 311 15.85 -6.84 -6.09
C ILE A 311 16.78 -5.72 -6.60
N ALA A 312 17.65 -5.99 -7.57
CA ALA A 312 18.55 -4.97 -8.10
C ALA A 312 17.78 -3.85 -8.82
N ALA A 313 16.73 -4.20 -9.54
CA ALA A 313 15.83 -3.23 -10.16
C ALA A 313 15.03 -2.44 -9.10
N CYS A 314 14.58 -3.08 -8.01
CA CYS A 314 13.96 -2.38 -6.89
C CYS A 314 14.90 -1.33 -6.28
N ALA A 315 16.16 -1.70 -6.00
CA ALA A 315 17.17 -0.80 -5.48
C ALA A 315 17.48 0.35 -6.44
N ARG A 316 17.60 0.08 -7.75
CA ARG A 316 17.82 1.10 -8.78
C ARG A 316 16.69 2.14 -8.79
N VAL A 317 15.43 1.71 -8.80
CA VAL A 317 14.28 2.63 -8.78
C VAL A 317 14.27 3.43 -7.47
N ALA A 318 14.54 2.80 -6.32
CA ALA A 318 14.62 3.46 -5.02
C ALA A 318 15.71 4.53 -4.99
N GLU A 319 16.93 4.24 -5.48
CA GLU A 319 18.06 5.18 -5.54
C GLU A 319 17.72 6.40 -6.39
N GLN A 320 17.16 6.20 -7.60
CA GLN A 320 16.78 7.29 -8.49
C GLN A 320 15.66 8.15 -7.89
N THR A 321 14.71 7.51 -7.18
CA THR A 321 13.62 8.21 -6.49
C THR A 321 14.16 9.14 -5.40
N LEU A 322 15.09 8.65 -4.57
CA LEU A 322 15.69 9.47 -3.52
C LEU A 322 16.60 10.56 -4.07
N ALA A 323 17.32 10.28 -5.15
CA ALA A 323 18.14 11.29 -5.82
C ALA A 323 17.28 12.45 -6.34
N LEU A 324 16.13 12.15 -6.97
CA LEU A 324 15.19 13.19 -7.40
C LEU A 324 14.63 13.97 -6.21
N ALA A 325 14.16 13.29 -5.16
CA ALA A 325 13.63 13.93 -3.96
C ALA A 325 14.65 14.88 -3.32
N ALA A 326 15.92 14.48 -3.27
CA ALA A 326 16.99 15.33 -2.74
C ALA A 326 17.21 16.63 -3.52
N THR A 327 16.98 16.62 -4.85
CA THR A 327 17.09 17.85 -5.68
C THR A 327 15.96 18.84 -5.43
N LEU A 328 14.81 18.38 -4.93
CA LEU A 328 13.64 19.21 -4.64
C LEU A 328 13.67 19.82 -3.23
N ALA A 329 14.45 19.23 -2.32
CA ALA A 329 14.59 19.70 -0.94
C ALA A 329 15.60 20.88 -0.79
N GLY A 330 16.36 21.22 -1.83
CA GLY A 330 17.30 22.35 -1.90
C GLY A 330 16.63 23.54 -2.49
#